data_c6bbe49071ab7ab0e438063d871998f6
#
_entry.id   c6bbe49071ab7ab0e438063d871998f6
#
_cell.length_a   1.000
_cell.length_b   1.000
_cell.length_c   1.000
_cell.angle_alpha   90.00
_cell.angle_beta   90.00
_cell.angle_gamma   90.00
#
_symmetry.space_group_name_H-M   'P 1'
#
loop_
_entity.id
_entity.type
_entity.pdbx_description
1 polymer ?
#
loop_
_entity_poly.entity_id
_entity_poly.type
_entity_poly.pdbx_seq_one_letter_code
_entity_poly.pdbx_strand_id
1 'polypeptide(L)'
;MATAKTAPNNQKLVDAFMSEVKVRNGNEPEFLQAVHEVAEMVIPFIEANPKYKGKMLLERMVEPERTIIFRVPWVDDKGVTQMNRAFRVEYNSAIGPYKG
;
A
#
# COMPACT_ATOMS: atom_id res chain seq x y z
N MET A 1 -15.51 -12.09 10.88
CA MET A 1 -14.69 -13.18 10.34
C MET A 1 -13.61 -13.51 11.35
N ALA A 2 -13.59 -14.76 11.78
CA ALA A 2 -12.55 -15.17 12.71
C ALA A 2 -11.20 -15.11 12.01
N THR A 3 -10.28 -14.34 12.54
CA THR A 3 -8.91 -14.34 12.06
C THR A 3 -8.28 -15.71 12.42
N ALA A 4 -7.89 -16.46 11.42
CA ALA A 4 -7.11 -17.66 11.65
C ALA A 4 -5.83 -17.26 12.40
N LYS A 5 -5.51 -17.98 13.46
CA LYS A 5 -4.24 -17.76 14.17
C LYS A 5 -3.10 -18.04 13.22
N THR A 6 -2.30 -17.01 12.97
CA THR A 6 -1.09 -17.13 12.16
C THR A 6 -0.10 -18.01 12.91
N ALA A 7 0.49 -19.00 12.22
CA ALA A 7 1.55 -19.82 12.79
C ALA A 7 2.73 -18.95 13.26
N PRO A 8 3.47 -19.34 14.31
CA PRO A 8 4.56 -18.51 14.84
C PRO A 8 5.58 -18.05 13.80
N ASN A 9 5.92 -18.91 12.82
CA ASN A 9 6.83 -18.53 11.74
C ASN A 9 6.24 -17.44 10.84
N ASN A 10 4.95 -17.55 10.53
CA ASN A 10 4.26 -16.58 9.72
C ASN A 10 4.12 -15.26 10.47
N GLN A 11 3.90 -15.31 11.79
CA GLN A 11 3.82 -14.10 12.59
C GLN A 11 5.14 -13.33 12.57
N LYS A 12 6.28 -14.01 12.61
CA LYS A 12 7.58 -13.36 12.49
C LYS A 12 7.75 -12.69 11.13
N LEU A 13 7.29 -13.34 10.07
CA LEU A 13 7.33 -12.78 8.72
C LEU A 13 6.43 -11.55 8.59
N VAL A 14 5.23 -11.60 9.17
CA VAL A 14 4.32 -10.46 9.21
C VAL A 14 4.97 -9.30 9.96
N ASP A 15 5.53 -9.56 11.13
CA ASP A 15 6.16 -8.52 11.95
C ASP A 15 7.35 -7.89 11.22
N ALA A 16 8.18 -8.70 10.57
CA ALA A 16 9.32 -8.18 9.80
C ALA A 16 8.85 -7.32 8.63
N PHE A 17 7.86 -7.78 7.90
CA PHE A 17 7.28 -7.01 6.79
C PHE A 17 6.70 -5.69 7.27
N MET A 18 5.91 -5.71 8.35
CA MET A 18 5.30 -4.50 8.90
C MET A 18 6.35 -3.51 9.41
N SER A 19 7.47 -3.99 9.95
CA SER A 19 8.56 -3.11 10.37
C SER A 19 9.14 -2.33 9.20
N GLU A 20 9.31 -2.98 8.05
CA GLU A 20 9.80 -2.31 6.84
C GLU A 20 8.79 -1.29 6.30
N VAL A 21 7.52 -1.66 6.25
CA VAL A 21 6.46 -0.76 5.78
C VAL A 21 6.35 0.46 6.69
N LYS A 22 6.47 0.27 8.00
CA LYS A 22 6.40 1.34 8.98
C LYS A 22 7.54 2.35 8.84
N VAL A 23 8.72 1.90 8.48
CA VAL A 23 9.86 2.80 8.25
C VAL A 23 9.55 3.82 7.15
N ARG A 24 8.87 3.37 6.10
CA ARG A 24 8.52 4.22 4.95
C ARG A 24 7.25 5.04 5.17
N ASN A 25 6.33 4.56 6.02
CA ASN A 25 4.99 5.11 6.14
C ASN A 25 4.61 5.37 7.60
N GLY A 26 5.54 5.84 8.42
CA GLY A 26 5.36 5.96 9.86
C GLY A 26 4.24 6.90 10.31
N ASN A 27 3.83 7.84 9.47
CA ASN A 27 2.77 8.81 9.77
C ASN A 27 1.44 8.46 9.12
N GLU A 28 1.24 7.21 8.72
CA GLU A 28 0.06 6.76 7.99
C GLU A 28 -0.62 5.61 8.72
N PRO A 29 -1.26 5.86 9.89
CA PRO A 29 -1.79 4.78 10.73
C PRO A 29 -2.89 3.96 10.06
N GLU A 30 -3.79 4.57 9.31
CA GLU A 30 -4.86 3.85 8.61
C GLU A 30 -4.28 2.95 7.51
N PHE A 31 -3.28 3.45 6.78
CA PHE A 31 -2.59 2.66 5.76
C PHE A 31 -1.87 1.47 6.39
N LEU A 32 -1.15 1.70 7.48
CA LEU A 32 -0.43 0.64 8.18
C LEU A 32 -1.37 -0.45 8.69
N GLN A 33 -2.54 -0.05 9.22
CA GLN A 33 -3.53 -1.00 9.67
C GLN A 33 -4.07 -1.85 8.51
N ALA A 34 -4.42 -1.22 7.40
CA ALA A 34 -4.91 -1.94 6.22
C ALA A 34 -3.87 -2.91 5.67
N VAL A 35 -2.62 -2.48 5.59
CA VAL A 35 -1.51 -3.34 5.14
C VAL A 35 -1.33 -4.52 6.08
N HIS A 36 -1.40 -4.29 7.38
CA HIS A 36 -1.25 -5.35 8.37
C HIS A 36 -2.33 -6.42 8.22
N GLU A 37 -3.58 -6.02 8.06
CA GLU A 37 -4.69 -6.95 7.86
C GLU A 37 -4.50 -7.82 6.62
N VAL A 38 -4.06 -7.22 5.52
CA VAL A 38 -3.79 -7.96 4.28
C VAL A 38 -2.58 -8.89 4.46
N ALA A 39 -1.53 -8.40 5.09
CA ALA A 39 -0.31 -9.20 5.30
C ALA A 39 -0.57 -10.45 6.14
N GLU A 40 -1.40 -10.35 7.17
CA GLU A 40 -1.76 -11.49 8.01
C GLU A 40 -2.43 -12.62 7.21
N MET A 41 -3.14 -12.28 6.13
CA MET A 41 -3.81 -13.24 5.29
C MET A 41 -2.94 -13.73 4.14
N VAL A 42 -2.17 -12.84 3.54
CA VAL A 42 -1.43 -13.13 2.31
C VAL A 42 -0.10 -13.83 2.58
N ILE A 43 0.61 -13.48 3.66
CA ILE A 43 1.89 -14.11 3.98
C ILE A 43 1.75 -15.61 4.19
N PRO A 44 0.78 -16.11 4.98
CA PRO A 44 0.58 -17.56 5.09
C PRO A 44 0.29 -18.22 3.74
N PHE A 45 -0.47 -17.56 2.88
CA PHE A 45 -0.76 -18.07 1.55
C PHE A 45 0.51 -18.19 0.70
N ILE A 46 1.36 -17.17 0.72
CA ILE A 46 2.62 -17.18 -0.03
C ILE A 46 3.53 -18.29 0.50
N GLU A 47 3.60 -18.46 1.84
CA GLU A 47 4.43 -19.49 2.45
C GLU A 47 3.94 -20.91 2.10
N ALA A 48 2.63 -21.09 1.96
CA ALA A 48 2.04 -22.36 1.55
C ALA A 48 2.14 -22.64 0.04
N ASN A 49 2.50 -21.64 -0.75
CA ASN A 49 2.56 -21.74 -2.22
C ASN A 49 3.92 -21.25 -2.72
N PRO A 50 4.94 -22.12 -2.71
CA PRO A 50 6.33 -21.71 -3.00
C PRO A 50 6.55 -20.98 -4.32
N LYS A 51 5.66 -21.16 -5.28
CA LYS A 51 5.77 -20.45 -6.59
C LYS A 51 5.68 -18.92 -6.45
N TYR A 52 5.15 -18.43 -5.34
CA TYR A 52 5.04 -16.99 -5.07
C TYR A 52 6.19 -16.45 -4.21
N LYS A 53 7.01 -17.33 -3.62
CA LYS A 53 8.11 -16.88 -2.78
C LYS A 53 9.22 -16.22 -3.59
N GLY A 54 9.88 -15.25 -2.97
CA GLY A 54 11.01 -14.58 -3.59
C GLY A 54 10.65 -13.57 -4.68
N LYS A 55 9.38 -13.24 -4.84
CA LYS A 55 8.91 -12.30 -5.86
C LYS A 55 8.58 -10.92 -5.30
N MET A 56 8.71 -10.74 -4.00
CA MET A 56 8.41 -9.48 -3.31
C MET A 56 7.00 -8.97 -3.62
N LEU A 57 6.01 -9.87 -3.62
CA LEU A 57 4.66 -9.53 -4.05
C LEU A 57 4.00 -8.49 -3.14
N LEU A 58 4.09 -8.67 -1.81
CA LEU A 58 3.51 -7.72 -0.87
C LEU A 58 4.24 -6.38 -0.91
N GLU A 59 5.56 -6.41 -0.97
CA GLU A 59 6.37 -5.20 -1.08
C GLU A 59 5.98 -4.39 -2.30
N ARG A 60 5.72 -5.05 -3.42
CA ARG A 60 5.27 -4.41 -4.65
C ARG A 60 3.84 -3.89 -4.57
N MET A 61 2.99 -4.53 -3.76
CA MET A 61 1.61 -4.11 -3.59
C MET A 61 1.46 -2.86 -2.73
N VAL A 62 2.35 -2.68 -1.78
CA VAL A 62 2.26 -1.56 -0.82
C VAL A 62 3.05 -0.34 -1.26
N GLU A 63 3.87 -0.46 -2.28
CA GLU A 63 4.66 0.65 -2.82
C GLU A 63 4.11 1.06 -4.18
N PRO A 64 3.76 2.33 -4.40
CA PRO A 64 3.26 2.76 -5.70
C PRO A 64 4.36 2.68 -6.76
N GLU A 65 3.96 2.49 -8.02
CA GLU A 65 4.92 2.55 -9.13
C GLU A 65 5.45 3.97 -9.31
N ARG A 66 4.58 4.97 -9.17
CA ARG A 66 5.02 6.36 -9.07
C ARG A 66 3.92 7.26 -8.52
N THR A 67 4.34 8.39 -7.97
CA THR A 67 3.44 9.44 -7.53
C THR A 67 3.81 10.74 -8.22
N ILE A 68 2.83 11.45 -8.77
CA ILE A 68 3.01 12.75 -9.37
C ILE A 68 2.36 13.77 -8.46
N ILE A 69 3.11 14.78 -8.06
CA ILE A 69 2.61 15.89 -7.24
C ILE A 69 2.61 17.14 -8.12
N PHE A 70 1.48 17.84 -8.17
CA PHE A 70 1.36 19.02 -9.03
C PHE A 70 0.42 20.04 -8.42
N ARG A 71 0.54 21.27 -8.89
CA ARG A 71 -0.33 22.36 -8.45
C ARG A 71 -1.47 22.56 -9.44
N VAL A 72 -2.64 22.91 -8.91
CA VAL A 72 -3.82 23.23 -9.69
C VAL A 72 -4.31 24.62 -9.27
N PRO A 73 -3.94 25.69 -9.98
CA PRO A 73 -4.56 26.99 -9.76
C PRO A 73 -5.95 27.01 -10.39
N TRP A 74 -6.91 27.63 -9.70
CA TRP A 74 -8.28 27.71 -10.17
C TRP A 74 -8.96 28.95 -9.58
N VAL A 75 -10.05 29.37 -10.17
CA VAL A 75 -10.79 30.57 -9.73
C VAL A 75 -12.12 30.11 -9.14
N ASP A 76 -12.40 30.54 -7.92
CA ASP A 76 -13.63 30.19 -7.23
C ASP A 76 -14.82 31.06 -7.69
N ASP A 77 -16.00 30.78 -7.14
CA ASP A 77 -17.23 31.47 -7.50
C ASP A 77 -17.21 32.99 -7.15
N LYS A 78 -16.29 33.38 -6.27
CA LYS A 78 -16.11 34.79 -5.88
C LYS A 78 -15.08 35.52 -6.73
N GLY A 79 -14.53 34.85 -7.74
CA GLY A 79 -13.49 35.40 -8.58
C GLY A 79 -12.10 35.43 -7.94
N VAL A 80 -11.92 34.72 -6.84
CA VAL A 80 -10.64 34.67 -6.12
C VAL A 80 -9.82 33.49 -6.62
N THR A 81 -8.54 33.72 -6.93
CA THR A 81 -7.64 32.67 -7.33
C THR A 81 -7.27 31.81 -6.13
N GLN A 82 -7.49 30.52 -6.29
CA GLN A 82 -7.12 29.49 -5.32
C GLN A 82 -6.03 28.62 -5.90
N MET A 83 -5.30 27.91 -5.05
CA MET A 83 -4.31 26.94 -5.52
C MET A 83 -4.40 25.67 -4.67
N ASN A 84 -4.58 24.55 -5.34
CA ASN A 84 -4.59 23.24 -4.69
C ASN A 84 -3.31 22.48 -5.03
N ARG A 85 -2.91 21.63 -4.11
CA ARG A 85 -1.88 20.65 -4.34
C ARG A 85 -2.56 19.32 -4.67
N ALA A 86 -2.24 18.77 -5.82
CA ALA A 86 -2.87 17.54 -6.30
C ALA A 86 -1.87 16.40 -6.35
N PHE A 87 -2.39 15.19 -6.20
CA PHE A 87 -1.60 13.96 -6.23
C PHE A 87 -2.24 12.99 -7.21
N ARG A 88 -1.41 12.39 -8.05
CA ARG A 88 -1.80 11.23 -8.83
C ARG A 88 -0.94 10.05 -8.37
N VAL A 89 -1.56 9.05 -7.77
CA VAL A 89 -0.85 7.88 -7.28
C VAL A 89 -1.11 6.72 -8.24
N GLU A 90 -0.05 6.24 -8.87
CA GLU A 90 -0.09 5.13 -9.82
C GLU A 90 0.45 3.89 -9.13
N TYR A 91 -0.46 3.05 -8.65
CA TYR A 91 -0.10 1.94 -7.79
C TYR A 91 0.37 0.72 -8.56
N ASN A 92 -0.41 0.24 -9.50
CA ASN A 92 -0.11 -1.02 -10.14
C ASN A 92 -0.70 -1.07 -11.55
N SER A 93 0.12 -1.37 -12.53
CA SER A 93 -0.27 -1.49 -13.93
C SER A 93 -0.36 -2.94 -14.41
N ALA A 94 -0.38 -3.92 -13.48
CA ALA A 94 -0.30 -5.35 -13.84
C ALA A 94 -1.45 -5.82 -14.73
N ILE A 95 -2.64 -5.23 -14.58
CA ILE A 95 -3.81 -5.61 -15.39
C ILE A 95 -4.20 -4.56 -16.42
N GLY A 96 -3.43 -3.50 -16.56
CA GLY A 96 -3.69 -2.47 -17.55
C GLY A 96 -3.29 -1.07 -17.09
N PRO A 97 -3.65 -0.03 -17.89
CA PRO A 97 -3.33 1.36 -17.55
C PRO A 97 -3.98 1.79 -16.24
N TYR A 98 -3.36 2.78 -15.60
CA TYR A 98 -3.93 3.37 -14.37
C TYR A 98 -5.23 4.08 -14.69
N LYS A 99 -6.25 3.80 -13.87
CA LYS A 99 -7.53 4.47 -13.97
C LYS A 99 -8.31 4.31 -12.66
N GLY A 100 -9.23 5.21 -12.42
CA GLY A 100 -10.04 5.15 -11.21
C GLY A 100 -10.63 6.49 -10.87
#